data_6fe074c3fb7b7b781552ea2fe3f00bd4
#
_entry.id   6fe074c3fb7b7b781552ea2fe3f00bd4
#
_cell.length_a   1.000
_cell.length_b   1.000
_cell.length_c   1.000
_cell.angle_alpha   90.00
_cell.angle_beta   90.00
_cell.angle_gamma   90.00
#
_symmetry.space_group_name_H-M   'P 1'
#
loop_
_entity.id
_entity.type
_entity.pdbx_description
1 polymer ?
#
loop_
_entity_poly.entity_id
_entity_poly.type
_entity_poly.pdbx_seq_one_letter_code
_entity_poly.pdbx_strand_id
1 'polypeptide(L)'
;MKFKSLWPGIVLMLLLANDAAGQETAGHEGHGGHQLVVDVDGVVMNENQSTLPRDCSEISRDYKLTIRAGKKYAADVAGAIFGMDRHEVRVEPCSRLTVTFVNEDEVRHQWMVHGLPRYLYPAGMFHIEASGGRSRTGTFIVPGDDQTFLIHCDMAQHMEKGMRGQLVVGAGSGNLWGVKGVSDQFYRAAYLPPKVMVLIGIILLISFLISLRLLKSS
;
A
#
# COMPACT_ATOMS: atom_id res chain seq x y z
N MET A 1 0.49 -66.93 12.23
CA MET A 1 1.56 -66.28 11.50
C MET A 1 1.84 -64.93 12.16
N LYS A 2 3.10 -64.75 12.66
CA LYS A 2 3.51 -63.57 13.43
C LYS A 2 3.87 -62.43 12.49
N PHE A 3 3.14 -61.30 12.56
CA PHE A 3 3.59 -60.07 11.91
C PHE A 3 4.48 -59.29 12.89
N LYS A 4 5.73 -59.17 12.51
CA LYS A 4 6.76 -58.41 13.22
C LYS A 4 6.53 -56.90 12.96
N SER A 5 6.46 -56.16 14.04
CA SER A 5 6.56 -54.70 14.06
C SER A 5 7.95 -54.26 13.59
N LEU A 6 7.99 -53.32 12.67
CA LEU A 6 9.16 -52.56 12.33
C LEU A 6 8.90 -51.08 12.49
N TRP A 7 9.29 -50.59 13.63
CA TRP A 7 9.74 -49.22 13.90
C TRP A 7 11.15 -49.36 14.47
N PRO A 8 12.12 -48.51 14.23
CA PRO A 8 12.06 -47.05 14.33
C PRO A 8 12.89 -46.30 13.28
N GLY A 9 12.49 -45.10 12.97
CA GLY A 9 13.36 -44.11 12.38
C GLY A 9 13.35 -42.83 13.23
N ILE A 10 14.08 -42.82 14.32
CA ILE A 10 14.40 -41.61 15.09
C ILE A 10 15.38 -40.81 14.24
N VAL A 11 14.91 -39.69 13.65
CA VAL A 11 15.82 -38.70 13.05
C VAL A 11 16.32 -37.80 14.16
N LEU A 12 17.56 -38.05 14.55
CA LEU A 12 18.32 -37.21 15.47
C LEU A 12 18.72 -35.94 14.73
N MET A 13 18.02 -34.84 14.99
CA MET A 13 18.37 -33.52 14.49
C MET A 13 19.53 -32.97 15.30
N LEU A 14 20.73 -33.02 14.76
CA LEU A 14 21.92 -32.37 15.32
C LEU A 14 21.76 -30.85 15.22
N LEU A 15 21.60 -30.21 16.36
CA LEU A 15 21.77 -28.77 16.52
C LEU A 15 23.25 -28.45 16.43
N LEU A 16 23.71 -27.97 15.29
CA LEU A 16 25.00 -27.30 15.18
C LEU A 16 24.80 -25.84 15.68
N ALA A 17 25.27 -25.61 16.89
CA ALA A 17 25.49 -24.26 17.39
C ALA A 17 26.67 -23.67 16.63
N ASN A 18 26.44 -22.71 15.77
CA ASN A 18 27.49 -21.88 15.21
C ASN A 18 27.76 -20.72 16.18
N ASP A 19 28.89 -20.79 16.85
CA ASP A 19 29.50 -19.66 17.54
C ASP A 19 29.87 -18.61 16.48
N ALA A 20 29.05 -17.57 16.36
CA ALA A 20 29.40 -16.38 15.61
C ALA A 20 30.36 -15.53 16.45
N ALA A 21 31.66 -15.75 16.22
CA ALA A 21 32.69 -14.84 16.70
C ALA A 21 32.45 -13.45 16.15
N GLY A 22 32.36 -12.48 17.04
CA GLY A 22 32.19 -11.06 16.71
C GLY A 22 33.34 -10.57 15.83
N GLN A 23 33.00 -10.12 14.63
CA GLN A 23 33.87 -9.26 13.84
C GLN A 23 33.61 -7.82 14.29
N GLU A 24 34.58 -7.25 15.00
CA GLU A 24 34.70 -5.81 15.17
C GLU A 24 34.89 -5.19 13.77
N THR A 25 33.86 -4.53 13.28
CA THR A 25 33.98 -3.71 12.08
C THR A 25 34.62 -2.39 12.44
N ALA A 26 35.83 -2.21 11.90
CA ALA A 26 36.57 -0.95 11.90
C ALA A 26 35.66 0.20 11.45
N GLY A 27 35.73 1.32 12.16
CA GLY A 27 34.98 2.52 11.89
C GLY A 27 35.20 3.04 10.47
N HIS A 28 34.13 3.19 9.72
CA HIS A 28 34.06 4.06 8.57
C HIS A 28 33.69 5.45 9.07
N GLU A 29 34.69 6.33 9.14
CA GLU A 29 34.47 7.74 9.29
C GLU A 29 33.80 8.35 8.06
N GLY A 30 32.70 9.04 8.29
CA GLY A 30 32.39 10.28 7.62
C GLY A 30 31.82 10.24 6.20
N HIS A 31 30.56 9.89 6.06
CA HIS A 31 29.68 10.66 5.16
C HIS A 31 28.57 11.25 5.99
N GLY A 32 28.39 12.58 5.86
CA GLY A 32 27.48 13.39 6.65
C GLY A 32 26.12 12.69 6.79
N GLY A 33 25.87 12.22 7.99
CA GLY A 33 24.64 11.53 8.33
C GLY A 33 23.48 12.49 8.12
N HIS A 34 22.70 12.29 7.07
CA HIS A 34 21.32 12.70 7.10
C HIS A 34 20.69 11.93 8.25
N GLN A 35 20.68 12.58 9.42
CA GLN A 35 19.95 12.09 10.57
C GLN A 35 18.51 12.04 10.09
N LEU A 36 18.01 10.84 9.76
CA LEU A 36 16.58 10.59 9.56
C LEU A 36 15.95 10.92 10.91
N VAL A 37 15.56 12.18 11.07
CA VAL A 37 14.62 12.56 12.12
C VAL A 37 13.34 11.86 11.71
N VAL A 38 13.15 10.64 12.23
CA VAL A 38 11.87 9.97 12.16
C VAL A 38 10.94 10.82 13.00
N ASP A 39 10.27 11.77 12.34
CA ASP A 39 9.24 12.56 12.98
C ASP A 39 8.16 11.59 13.46
N VAL A 40 7.99 11.51 14.77
CA VAL A 40 7.04 10.61 15.42
C VAL A 40 5.62 10.81 14.86
N ASP A 41 5.33 12.00 14.39
CA ASP A 41 4.01 12.37 13.88
C ASP A 41 3.82 12.09 12.37
N GLY A 42 4.90 11.84 11.62
CA GLY A 42 4.86 11.59 10.18
C GLY A 42 5.89 12.40 9.39
N VAL A 43 5.89 12.27 8.07
CA VAL A 43 6.90 12.85 7.16
C VAL A 43 6.21 13.54 5.98
N VAL A 44 6.80 14.65 5.50
CA VAL A 44 6.49 15.23 4.18
C VAL A 44 7.73 15.10 3.31
N MET A 45 7.59 14.56 2.11
CA MET A 45 8.70 14.37 1.17
C MET A 45 8.42 15.08 -0.15
N ASN A 46 9.50 15.59 -0.74
CA ASN A 46 9.47 16.27 -2.03
C ASN A 46 8.55 17.50 -2.06
N GLU A 47 8.52 18.23 -0.95
CA GLU A 47 7.79 19.48 -0.87
C GLU A 47 8.33 20.51 -1.88
N ASN A 48 7.41 21.25 -2.52
CA ASN A 48 7.75 22.29 -3.47
C ASN A 48 6.76 23.45 -3.34
N GLN A 49 7.22 24.54 -2.77
CA GLN A 49 6.38 25.70 -2.50
C GLN A 49 6.46 26.78 -3.57
N SER A 50 7.54 26.77 -4.41
CA SER A 50 7.82 27.94 -5.28
C SER A 50 8.46 27.61 -6.63
N THR A 51 9.07 26.44 -6.80
CA THR A 51 9.73 26.10 -8.07
C THR A 51 8.71 25.64 -9.10
N LEU A 52 8.53 26.45 -10.13
CA LEU A 52 7.56 26.16 -11.20
C LEU A 52 7.99 24.96 -12.06
N PRO A 53 7.04 24.10 -12.46
CA PRO A 53 7.23 23.18 -13.56
C PRO A 53 7.63 23.94 -14.86
N ARG A 54 8.37 23.26 -15.75
CA ARG A 54 8.91 23.88 -17.00
C ARG A 54 7.85 24.40 -17.95
N ASP A 55 6.66 23.82 -17.88
CA ASP A 55 5.48 24.13 -18.67
C ASP A 55 4.56 25.18 -18.01
N CYS A 56 5.00 25.76 -16.89
CA CYS A 56 4.26 26.79 -16.15
C CYS A 56 5.03 28.11 -16.15
N SER A 57 4.37 29.22 -16.48
CA SER A 57 4.93 30.58 -16.38
C SER A 57 4.66 31.25 -15.01
N GLU A 58 3.57 30.84 -14.35
CA GLU A 58 3.14 31.37 -13.07
C GLU A 58 2.24 30.36 -12.34
N ILE A 59 1.93 30.60 -11.08
CA ILE A 59 0.91 29.83 -10.35
C ILE A 59 -0.47 30.32 -10.81
N SER A 60 -1.25 29.43 -11.41
CA SER A 60 -2.62 29.72 -11.86
C SER A 60 -3.58 29.90 -10.70
N ARG A 61 -3.46 29.05 -9.67
CA ARG A 61 -4.34 29.09 -8.51
C ARG A 61 -3.68 28.41 -7.30
N ASP A 62 -4.02 28.92 -6.11
CA ASP A 62 -3.69 28.27 -4.82
C ASP A 62 -4.90 27.47 -4.32
N TYR A 63 -4.68 26.17 -4.05
CA TYR A 63 -5.66 25.30 -3.41
C TYR A 63 -5.21 24.94 -2.00
N LYS A 64 -6.14 25.03 -1.04
CA LYS A 64 -5.96 24.50 0.31
C LYS A 64 -6.95 23.36 0.50
N LEU A 65 -6.43 22.16 0.71
CA LEU A 65 -7.20 20.92 0.78
C LEU A 65 -6.98 20.24 2.12
N THR A 66 -8.04 19.69 2.68
CA THR A 66 -7.93 18.72 3.77
C THR A 66 -8.39 17.38 3.27
N ILE A 67 -7.53 16.37 3.38
CA ILE A 67 -7.82 14.97 3.05
C ILE A 67 -7.81 14.18 4.35
N ARG A 68 -8.88 13.47 4.62
CA ARG A 68 -9.01 12.63 5.81
C ARG A 68 -8.91 11.16 5.41
N ALA A 69 -8.15 10.40 6.17
CA ALA A 69 -7.95 8.96 5.94
C ALA A 69 -8.42 8.16 7.14
N GLY A 70 -8.98 6.99 6.88
CA GLY A 70 -9.38 6.08 7.94
C GLY A 70 -10.38 5.01 7.49
N LYS A 71 -10.56 4.01 8.34
CA LYS A 71 -11.48 2.87 8.09
C LYS A 71 -12.92 3.30 7.84
N LYS A 72 -13.37 4.37 8.50
CA LYS A 72 -14.75 4.87 8.34
C LYS A 72 -15.06 5.32 6.91
N TYR A 73 -14.06 5.73 6.14
CA TYR A 73 -14.23 6.17 4.76
C TYR A 73 -14.25 5.01 3.75
N ALA A 74 -14.08 3.78 4.23
CA ALA A 74 -14.20 2.56 3.43
C ALA A 74 -15.57 1.88 3.55
N ALA A 75 -16.45 2.35 4.45
CA ALA A 75 -17.69 1.66 4.82
C ALA A 75 -18.62 1.36 3.63
N ASP A 76 -18.67 2.27 2.66
CA ASP A 76 -19.57 2.15 1.50
C ASP A 76 -18.92 1.45 0.30
N VAL A 77 -17.66 0.99 0.44
CA VAL A 77 -16.91 0.35 -0.64
C VAL A 77 -16.71 -1.13 -0.31
N ALA A 78 -17.41 -2.00 -1.04
CA ALA A 78 -17.33 -3.43 -0.81
C ALA A 78 -15.89 -3.95 -0.92
N GLY A 79 -15.41 -4.66 0.13
CA GLY A 79 -14.06 -5.23 0.21
C GLY A 79 -12.95 -4.24 0.58
N ALA A 80 -13.25 -2.95 0.73
CA ALA A 80 -12.31 -1.99 1.28
C ALA A 80 -12.21 -2.13 2.81
N ILE A 81 -11.04 -1.77 3.35
CA ILE A 81 -10.77 -1.69 4.79
C ILE A 81 -10.38 -0.28 5.16
N PHE A 82 -9.65 0.40 4.28
CA PHE A 82 -9.17 1.76 4.45
C PHE A 82 -9.69 2.65 3.33
N GLY A 83 -9.89 3.92 3.61
CA GLY A 83 -10.36 4.88 2.63
C GLY A 83 -9.90 6.29 2.92
N MET A 84 -10.23 7.17 1.99
CA MET A 84 -10.11 8.61 2.14
C MET A 84 -11.49 9.23 1.98
N ASP A 85 -11.72 10.36 2.62
CA ASP A 85 -12.98 11.12 2.50
C ASP A 85 -13.19 11.66 1.08
N ARG A 86 -12.12 11.62 0.27
CA ARG A 86 -12.10 12.17 -1.08
C ARG A 86 -11.19 11.32 -1.97
N HIS A 87 -11.78 10.67 -2.96
CA HIS A 87 -11.06 9.84 -3.93
C HIS A 87 -10.64 10.59 -5.19
N GLU A 88 -11.24 11.73 -5.45
CA GLU A 88 -10.91 12.58 -6.59
C GLU A 88 -10.69 14.02 -6.15
N VAL A 89 -9.58 14.60 -6.62
CA VAL A 89 -9.25 16.01 -6.47
C VAL A 89 -9.08 16.59 -7.87
N ARG A 90 -9.81 17.68 -8.19
CA ARG A 90 -9.68 18.38 -9.47
C ARG A 90 -9.09 19.76 -9.25
N VAL A 91 -8.08 20.09 -10.06
CA VAL A 91 -7.37 21.37 -9.99
C VAL A 91 -7.06 21.90 -11.39
N GLU A 92 -6.83 23.19 -11.47
CA GLU A 92 -6.35 23.82 -12.70
C GLU A 92 -4.86 23.47 -12.95
N PRO A 93 -4.40 23.43 -14.22
CA PRO A 93 -2.99 23.33 -14.53
C PRO A 93 -2.17 24.43 -13.85
N CYS A 94 -0.89 24.16 -13.56
CA CYS A 94 0.03 25.08 -12.88
C CYS A 94 -0.43 25.56 -11.49
N SER A 95 -1.32 24.84 -10.84
CA SER A 95 -1.78 25.21 -9.51
C SER A 95 -0.84 24.74 -8.41
N ARG A 96 -0.81 25.52 -7.32
CA ARG A 96 -0.12 25.15 -6.09
C ARG A 96 -1.13 24.58 -5.09
N LEU A 97 -0.86 23.37 -4.58
CA LEU A 97 -1.72 22.67 -3.65
C LEU A 97 -1.03 22.59 -2.28
N THR A 98 -1.69 23.14 -1.26
CA THR A 98 -1.34 22.90 0.14
C THR A 98 -2.34 21.90 0.71
N VAL A 99 -1.84 20.69 1.00
CA VAL A 99 -2.66 19.57 1.46
C VAL A 99 -2.39 19.30 2.93
N THR A 100 -3.44 19.35 3.74
CA THR A 100 -3.43 18.86 5.12
C THR A 100 -4.00 17.45 5.12
N PHE A 101 -3.15 16.46 5.37
CA PHE A 101 -3.52 15.07 5.49
C PHE A 101 -3.78 14.74 6.95
N VAL A 102 -5.00 14.27 7.26
CA VAL A 102 -5.46 13.94 8.62
C VAL A 102 -5.68 12.44 8.68
N ASN A 103 -4.90 11.76 9.49
CA ASN A 103 -5.06 10.34 9.75
C ASN A 103 -5.96 10.13 10.98
N GLU A 104 -7.14 9.57 10.77
CA GLU A 104 -8.14 9.33 11.81
C GLU A 104 -8.17 7.86 12.29
N ASP A 105 -7.25 7.03 11.80
CA ASP A 105 -7.01 5.67 12.30
C ASP A 105 -5.90 5.65 13.36
N GLU A 106 -5.67 4.48 13.95
CA GLU A 106 -4.54 4.22 14.85
C GLU A 106 -3.28 3.78 14.11
N VAL A 107 -3.41 3.28 12.88
CA VAL A 107 -2.30 2.86 12.03
C VAL A 107 -1.82 4.02 11.17
N ARG A 108 -0.57 3.95 10.73
CA ARG A 108 0.05 4.94 9.86
C ARG A 108 -0.56 4.90 8.45
N HIS A 109 -0.79 6.06 7.86
CA HIS A 109 -1.27 6.20 6.50
C HIS A 109 -0.45 7.21 5.70
N GLN A 110 -0.54 7.11 4.37
CA GLN A 110 0.13 7.99 3.44
C GLN A 110 -0.85 8.55 2.41
N TRP A 111 -0.62 9.78 2.00
CA TRP A 111 -1.23 10.38 0.83
C TRP A 111 -0.11 10.73 -0.14
N MET A 112 0.01 9.94 -1.21
CA MET A 112 1.09 10.03 -2.17
C MET A 112 0.52 10.32 -3.56
N VAL A 113 1.11 11.26 -4.28
CA VAL A 113 0.80 11.56 -5.68
C VAL A 113 1.94 11.05 -6.53
N HIS A 114 1.65 10.15 -7.48
CA HIS A 114 2.61 9.57 -8.41
C HIS A 114 2.48 10.12 -9.83
N GLY A 115 3.59 10.15 -10.56
CA GLY A 115 3.65 10.57 -11.96
C GLY A 115 4.06 12.03 -12.14
N LEU A 116 4.40 12.73 -11.07
CA LEU A 116 4.91 14.09 -11.12
C LEU A 116 6.25 14.18 -11.88
N PRO A 117 6.61 15.34 -12.47
CA PRO A 117 7.84 15.51 -13.24
C PRO A 117 9.09 15.20 -12.43
N ARG A 118 9.87 14.18 -12.84
CA ARG A 118 11.05 13.69 -12.08
C ARG A 118 12.18 14.71 -11.95
N TYR A 119 12.25 15.70 -12.86
CA TYR A 119 13.24 16.78 -12.76
C TYR A 119 12.95 17.74 -11.61
N LEU A 120 11.72 17.73 -11.10
CA LEU A 120 11.25 18.61 -10.02
C LEU A 120 10.95 17.80 -8.74
N TYR A 121 10.46 16.58 -8.89
CA TYR A 121 10.05 15.70 -7.80
C TYR A 121 10.86 14.40 -7.85
N PRO A 122 11.80 14.16 -6.90
CA PRO A 122 12.51 12.89 -6.80
C PRO A 122 11.55 11.70 -6.84
N ALA A 123 11.94 10.66 -7.57
CA ALA A 123 11.11 9.48 -7.86
C ALA A 123 9.74 9.77 -8.53
N GLY A 124 9.48 11.01 -8.97
CA GLY A 124 8.22 11.43 -9.58
C GLY A 124 7.05 11.46 -8.62
N MET A 125 7.28 11.75 -7.35
CA MET A 125 6.24 11.73 -6.34
C MET A 125 6.28 12.91 -5.37
N PHE A 126 5.12 13.26 -4.82
CA PHE A 126 4.95 14.04 -3.62
C PHE A 126 4.29 13.16 -2.55
N HIS A 127 4.71 13.27 -1.31
CA HIS A 127 4.32 12.34 -0.27
C HIS A 127 4.07 13.05 1.06
N ILE A 128 2.91 12.78 1.66
CA ILE A 128 2.58 13.12 3.05
C ILE A 128 2.28 11.83 3.80
N GLU A 129 2.98 11.61 4.90
CA GLU A 129 2.74 10.51 5.81
C GLU A 129 2.29 11.07 7.17
N ALA A 130 1.29 10.45 7.79
CA ALA A 130 0.85 10.78 9.14
C ALA A 130 0.70 9.52 9.98
N SER A 131 1.24 9.56 11.19
CA SER A 131 1.01 8.53 12.24
C SER A 131 -0.45 8.52 12.68
N GLY A 132 -0.86 7.48 13.37
CA GLY A 132 -2.23 7.33 13.87
C GLY A 132 -2.70 8.53 14.70
N GLY A 133 -3.87 9.07 14.40
CA GLY A 133 -4.44 10.24 15.07
C GLY A 133 -3.71 11.56 14.84
N ARG A 134 -2.77 11.61 13.88
CA ARG A 134 -1.97 12.81 13.56
C ARG A 134 -2.33 13.40 12.22
N SER A 135 -1.82 14.61 11.98
CA SER A 135 -1.94 15.29 10.69
C SER A 135 -0.62 15.91 10.27
N ARG A 136 -0.42 16.02 8.95
CA ARG A 136 0.71 16.71 8.33
C ARG A 136 0.22 17.58 7.18
N THR A 137 0.92 18.66 6.95
CA THR A 137 0.64 19.57 5.83
C THR A 137 1.87 19.69 4.97
N GLY A 138 1.70 19.58 3.65
CA GLY A 138 2.74 19.78 2.68
C GLY A 138 2.22 20.47 1.44
N THR A 139 3.13 21.06 0.66
CA THR A 139 2.79 21.86 -0.51
C THR A 139 3.54 21.36 -1.74
N PHE A 140 2.85 21.31 -2.89
CA PHE A 140 3.45 20.99 -4.18
C PHE A 140 2.73 21.74 -5.31
N ILE A 141 3.36 21.77 -6.49
CA ILE A 141 2.86 22.44 -7.68
C ILE A 141 2.66 21.40 -8.78
N VAL A 142 1.48 21.40 -9.40
CA VAL A 142 1.17 20.51 -10.53
C VAL A 142 1.67 21.09 -11.85
N PRO A 143 2.00 20.23 -12.86
CA PRO A 143 2.38 20.69 -14.20
C PRO A 143 1.26 21.37 -14.94
N GLY A 144 1.62 21.96 -16.11
CA GLY A 144 0.70 22.69 -16.98
C GLY A 144 -0.12 21.81 -17.93
N ASP A 145 0.28 20.55 -18.12
CA ASP A 145 -0.42 19.63 -19.01
C ASP A 145 -1.66 19.02 -18.35
N ASP A 146 -2.70 18.79 -19.16
CA ASP A 146 -3.88 18.01 -18.75
C ASP A 146 -3.47 16.58 -18.42
N GLN A 147 -3.48 16.22 -17.14
CA GLN A 147 -3.02 14.92 -16.67
C GLN A 147 -3.79 14.42 -15.47
N THR A 148 -3.90 13.09 -15.37
CA THR A 148 -4.45 12.41 -14.19
C THR A 148 -3.33 11.68 -13.46
N PHE A 149 -3.16 11.99 -12.18
CA PHE A 149 -2.15 11.40 -11.31
C PHE A 149 -2.78 10.42 -10.33
N LEU A 150 -2.11 9.29 -10.09
CA LEU A 150 -2.53 8.33 -9.08
C LEU A 150 -2.29 8.91 -7.68
N ILE A 151 -3.30 8.81 -6.83
CA ILE A 151 -3.20 9.02 -5.40
C ILE A 151 -3.35 7.66 -4.72
N HIS A 152 -2.46 7.32 -3.78
CA HIS A 152 -2.61 6.12 -2.96
C HIS A 152 -1.81 6.18 -1.66
N CYS A 153 -2.07 5.22 -0.78
CA CYS A 153 -1.23 4.90 0.36
C CYS A 153 -0.31 3.75 -0.01
N ASP A 154 1.01 3.92 0.16
CA ASP A 154 2.03 2.92 -0.19
C ASP A 154 2.35 1.94 0.96
N MET A 155 1.58 2.00 2.05
CA MET A 155 1.63 0.97 3.08
C MET A 155 1.11 -0.35 2.53
N ALA A 156 1.76 -1.46 2.93
CA ALA A 156 1.44 -2.78 2.43
C ALA A 156 -0.06 -3.09 2.48
N GLN A 157 -0.65 -3.40 1.33
CA GLN A 157 -2.07 -3.72 1.11
C GLN A 157 -3.07 -2.56 1.31
N HIS A 158 -2.65 -1.34 1.69
CA HIS A 158 -3.59 -0.25 1.91
C HIS A 158 -4.24 0.23 0.61
N MET A 159 -3.49 0.33 -0.47
CA MET A 159 -3.99 0.68 -1.79
C MET A 159 -5.03 -0.35 -2.27
N GLU A 160 -4.71 -1.65 -2.20
CA GLU A 160 -5.58 -2.75 -2.60
C GLU A 160 -6.83 -2.83 -1.73
N LYS A 161 -6.74 -2.34 -0.49
CA LYS A 161 -7.85 -2.29 0.47
C LYS A 161 -8.63 -0.98 0.43
N GLY A 162 -8.47 -0.19 -0.63
CA GLY A 162 -9.33 0.95 -0.93
C GLY A 162 -8.70 2.33 -0.74
N MET A 163 -7.49 2.43 -0.19
CA MET A 163 -6.85 3.74 0.05
C MET A 163 -6.15 4.25 -1.22
N ARG A 164 -6.94 4.66 -2.18
CA ARG A 164 -6.51 5.17 -3.49
C ARG A 164 -7.46 6.23 -4.03
N GLY A 165 -6.99 6.98 -5.00
CA GLY A 165 -7.75 8.03 -5.66
C GLY A 165 -6.99 8.60 -6.84
N GLN A 166 -7.45 9.74 -7.33
CA GLN A 166 -6.81 10.44 -8.45
C GLN A 166 -6.81 11.94 -8.24
N LEU A 167 -5.73 12.57 -8.71
CA LEU A 167 -5.62 14.01 -8.88
C LEU A 167 -5.74 14.31 -10.37
N VAL A 168 -6.76 15.05 -10.74
CA VAL A 168 -7.05 15.45 -12.12
C VAL A 168 -6.64 16.89 -12.31
N VAL A 169 -5.67 17.12 -13.18
CA VAL A 169 -5.19 18.43 -13.58
C VAL A 169 -5.86 18.78 -14.91
N GLY A 170 -6.51 19.93 -14.99
CA GLY A 170 -7.25 20.36 -16.16
C GLY A 170 -8.34 19.37 -16.59
N ALA A 171 -8.32 18.95 -17.85
CA ALA A 171 -9.24 17.93 -18.39
C ALA A 171 -8.87 16.51 -17.95
N GLY A 172 -7.63 16.31 -17.46
CA GLY A 172 -7.09 14.99 -17.14
C GLY A 172 -6.70 14.19 -18.37
N SER A 173 -6.03 13.05 -18.17
CA SER A 173 -5.59 12.14 -19.25
C SER A 173 -6.29 10.79 -19.23
N GLY A 174 -7.23 10.58 -18.32
CA GLY A 174 -8.00 9.34 -18.19
C GLY A 174 -8.55 9.16 -16.77
N ASN A 175 -9.25 8.05 -16.56
CA ASN A 175 -9.78 7.69 -15.25
C ASN A 175 -8.99 6.51 -14.68
N LEU A 176 -8.13 6.77 -13.71
CA LEU A 176 -7.30 5.76 -13.05
C LEU A 176 -8.11 4.88 -12.09
N TRP A 177 -9.27 5.35 -11.65
CA TRP A 177 -10.14 4.58 -10.77
C TRP A 177 -10.64 3.28 -11.42
N GLY A 178 -10.85 3.29 -12.72
CA GLY A 178 -11.30 2.14 -13.51
C GLY A 178 -10.18 1.24 -14.06
N VAL A 179 -8.91 1.56 -13.83
CA VAL A 179 -7.78 0.77 -14.34
C VAL A 179 -7.58 -0.48 -13.49
N LYS A 180 -7.54 -1.64 -14.14
CA LYS A 180 -7.25 -2.92 -13.48
C LYS A 180 -5.89 -2.87 -12.78
N GLY A 181 -5.83 -3.45 -11.57
CA GLY A 181 -4.63 -3.40 -10.73
C GLY A 181 -4.46 -2.09 -9.95
N VAL A 182 -5.11 -1.00 -10.36
CA VAL A 182 -5.18 0.26 -9.60
C VAL A 182 -6.50 0.36 -8.83
N SER A 183 -7.60 -0.05 -9.47
CA SER A 183 -8.95 0.06 -8.92
C SER A 183 -9.59 -1.26 -8.55
N ASP A 184 -9.11 -2.38 -9.10
CA ASP A 184 -9.67 -3.68 -8.78
C ASP A 184 -9.34 -4.08 -7.34
N GLN A 185 -10.37 -4.42 -6.61
CA GLN A 185 -10.20 -4.99 -5.29
C GLN A 185 -9.68 -6.41 -5.42
N PHE A 186 -8.71 -6.75 -4.58
CA PHE A 186 -8.22 -8.11 -4.47
C PHE A 186 -9.24 -8.98 -3.74
N TYR A 187 -10.12 -9.66 -4.47
CA TYR A 187 -11.06 -10.61 -3.89
C TYR A 187 -10.41 -11.98 -3.73
N ARG A 188 -10.22 -12.45 -2.51
CA ARG A 188 -9.86 -13.86 -2.25
C ARG A 188 -10.81 -14.85 -2.94
N ALA A 189 -12.08 -14.49 -3.05
CA ALA A 189 -13.09 -15.27 -3.76
C ALA A 189 -12.78 -15.48 -5.26
N ALA A 190 -11.92 -14.64 -5.88
CA ALA A 190 -11.49 -14.85 -7.25
C ALA A 190 -10.55 -16.05 -7.41
N TYR A 191 -9.83 -16.45 -6.34
CA TYR A 191 -8.92 -17.59 -6.38
C TYR A 191 -9.59 -18.92 -6.09
N LEU A 192 -10.63 -18.93 -5.29
CA LEU A 192 -11.43 -20.13 -5.00
C LEU A 192 -12.92 -19.77 -5.13
N PRO A 193 -13.48 -19.81 -6.36
CA PRO A 193 -14.89 -19.60 -6.57
C PRO A 193 -15.70 -20.52 -5.64
N PRO A 194 -16.85 -20.08 -5.11
CA PRO A 194 -17.68 -20.89 -4.22
C PRO A 194 -18.00 -22.28 -4.78
N LYS A 195 -18.18 -22.38 -6.09
CA LYS A 195 -18.40 -23.66 -6.79
C LYS A 195 -17.23 -24.63 -6.65
N VAL A 196 -15.99 -24.14 -6.68
CA VAL A 196 -14.78 -24.96 -6.51
C VAL A 196 -14.64 -25.39 -5.05
N MET A 197 -14.97 -24.55 -4.10
CA MET A 197 -14.98 -24.92 -2.67
C MET A 197 -16.00 -26.01 -2.36
N VAL A 198 -17.19 -25.92 -2.95
CA VAL A 198 -18.23 -26.97 -2.84
C VAL A 198 -17.74 -28.28 -3.47
N LEU A 199 -17.12 -28.23 -4.65
CA LEU A 199 -16.57 -29.42 -5.30
C LEU A 199 -15.47 -30.09 -4.45
N ILE A 200 -14.55 -29.32 -3.91
CA ILE A 200 -13.52 -29.83 -2.99
C ILE A 200 -14.17 -30.47 -1.77
N GLY A 201 -15.16 -29.84 -1.16
CA GLY A 201 -15.90 -30.39 -0.04
C GLY A 201 -16.56 -31.74 -0.35
N ILE A 202 -17.18 -31.87 -1.51
CA ILE A 202 -17.82 -33.13 -1.98
C ILE A 202 -16.74 -34.21 -2.16
N ILE A 203 -15.61 -33.91 -2.81
CA ILE A 203 -14.53 -34.86 -3.03
C ILE A 203 -13.97 -35.37 -1.69
N LEU A 204 -13.75 -34.48 -0.73
CA LEU A 204 -13.26 -34.83 0.60
C LEU A 204 -14.28 -35.74 1.35
N LEU A 205 -15.56 -35.43 1.26
CA LEU A 205 -16.61 -36.22 1.88
C LEU A 205 -16.68 -37.62 1.27
N ILE A 206 -16.64 -37.75 -0.05
CA ILE A 206 -16.66 -39.05 -0.75
C ILE A 206 -15.42 -39.86 -0.36
N SER A 207 -14.23 -39.25 -0.35
CA SER A 207 -13.00 -39.92 0.05
C SER A 207 -13.05 -40.42 1.48
N PHE A 208 -13.61 -39.64 2.40
CA PHE A 208 -13.80 -40.01 3.78
C PHE A 208 -14.77 -41.19 3.93
N LEU A 209 -15.91 -41.20 3.21
CA LEU A 209 -16.88 -42.30 3.24
C LEU A 209 -16.30 -43.59 2.68
N ILE A 210 -15.49 -43.52 1.60
CA ILE A 210 -14.79 -44.69 1.04
C ILE A 210 -13.81 -45.25 2.08
N SER A 211 -13.02 -44.39 2.72
CA SER A 211 -12.07 -44.80 3.73
C SER A 211 -12.75 -45.50 4.91
N LEU A 212 -13.88 -44.99 5.38
CA LEU A 212 -14.67 -45.61 6.45
C LEU A 212 -15.19 -46.99 6.05
N ARG A 213 -15.62 -47.19 4.79
CA ARG A 213 -16.07 -48.50 4.30
C ARG A 213 -14.92 -49.50 4.24
N LEU A 214 -13.75 -49.08 3.78
CA LEU A 214 -12.57 -49.95 3.68
C LEU A 214 -12.09 -50.40 5.07
N LEU A 215 -12.13 -49.51 6.06
CA LEU A 215 -11.77 -49.84 7.46
C LEU A 215 -12.78 -50.82 8.11
N LYS A 216 -14.04 -50.78 7.73
CA LYS A 216 -15.06 -51.72 8.25
C LYS A 216 -15.03 -53.12 7.59
N SER A 217 -14.40 -53.23 6.40
CA SER A 217 -14.33 -54.50 5.65
C SER A 217 -13.03 -55.28 5.91
N SER A 218 -12.10 -54.72 6.64
CA SER A 218 -10.89 -55.38 7.13
C SER A 218 -10.99 -55.77 8.60
#